data_d4a9c959e6b8f2ed47ca408da3e8b082
#
_entry.id   d4a9c959e6b8f2ed47ca408da3e8b082
#
_cell.length_a   1.000
_cell.length_b   1.000
_cell.length_c   1.000
_cell.angle_alpha   90.00
_cell.angle_beta   90.00
_cell.angle_gamma   90.00
#
_symmetry.space_group_name_H-M   'P 1'
#
loop_
_entity.id
_entity.type
_entity.pdbx_description
1 polymer ?
#
loop_
_entity_poly.entity_id
_entity_poly.type
_entity_poly.pdbx_seq_one_letter_code
_entity_poly.pdbx_strand_id
1 'polypeptide(L)'
;LIYTANNIPYGALMAVMTDDDKERTSIGSFRMIGAFAGGMVVQGSLLLLVAYFGNINPSIDVKPLDAPTRFEVVVSTPNDVKNVNIKTKDNVATFIFGNDTIINGKEDIATVGKSFQMEANKPYSFIVEGEKELDASKITIIDQSQGYSKAIYYLSIVLVICLFITFYGTRERVTPPATQESNLKTELIDLFKNKPWVIILFVGLLFNIYNNTKQGITVIYFT
;
A
#
# COMPACT_ATOMS: atom_id res chain seq x y z
N LEU A 1 7.86 11.29 -12.00
CA LEU A 1 9.24 11.60 -12.39
C LEU A 1 10.23 10.54 -11.87
N ILE A 2 10.32 10.27 -10.57
CA ILE A 2 11.26 9.27 -10.00
C ILE A 2 10.99 7.86 -10.56
N TYR A 3 9.73 7.45 -10.64
CA TYR A 3 9.35 6.16 -11.23
C TYR A 3 9.80 6.06 -12.70
N THR A 4 9.57 7.10 -13.49
CA THR A 4 9.94 7.14 -14.90
C THR A 4 11.46 7.10 -15.08
N ALA A 5 12.20 7.87 -14.28
CA ALA A 5 13.66 7.89 -14.30
C ALA A 5 14.29 6.52 -14.00
N ASN A 6 13.66 5.71 -13.16
CA ASN A 6 14.12 4.35 -12.86
C ASN A 6 13.63 3.32 -13.89
N ASN A 7 12.39 3.44 -14.37
CA ASN A 7 11.77 2.43 -15.22
C ASN A 7 12.28 2.45 -16.67
N ILE A 8 12.67 3.60 -17.20
CA ILE A 8 13.19 3.72 -18.57
C ILE A 8 14.54 2.97 -18.70
N PRO A 9 15.59 3.23 -17.88
CA PRO A 9 16.84 2.48 -17.94
C PRO A 9 16.63 0.99 -17.69
N TYR A 10 15.77 0.63 -16.73
CA TYR A 10 15.46 -0.77 -16.44
C TYR A 10 14.76 -1.48 -17.61
N GLY A 11 13.91 -0.77 -18.36
CA GLY A 11 13.29 -1.29 -19.58
C GLY A 11 14.31 -1.49 -20.71
N ALA A 12 15.22 -0.56 -20.90
CA ALA A 12 16.28 -0.61 -21.90
C ALA A 12 17.31 -1.71 -21.60
N LEU A 13 17.60 -1.98 -20.33
CA LEU A 13 18.57 -2.99 -19.88
C LEU A 13 18.31 -4.37 -20.50
N MET A 14 17.03 -4.76 -20.64
CA MET A 14 16.68 -6.05 -21.22
C MET A 14 17.16 -6.23 -22.67
N ALA A 15 17.23 -5.14 -23.43
CA ALA A 15 17.68 -5.17 -24.82
C ALA A 15 19.21 -5.34 -24.95
N VAL A 16 19.97 -4.89 -23.94
CA VAL A 16 21.43 -4.94 -23.94
C VAL A 16 22.03 -6.11 -23.13
N MET A 17 21.18 -6.89 -22.45
CA MET A 17 21.62 -8.05 -21.68
C MET A 17 21.91 -9.27 -22.58
N THR A 18 21.18 -9.49 -23.65
CA THR A 18 21.34 -10.60 -24.56
C THR A 18 20.89 -10.27 -25.97
N ASP A 19 21.53 -10.89 -26.95
CA ASP A 19 21.18 -10.80 -28.37
C ASP A 19 20.28 -11.97 -28.83
N ASP A 20 20.13 -13.01 -27.99
CA ASP A 20 19.26 -14.15 -28.29
C ASP A 20 17.80 -13.85 -27.91
N ASP A 21 16.90 -13.96 -28.87
CA ASP A 21 15.46 -13.72 -28.69
C ASP A 21 14.81 -14.69 -27.68
N LYS A 22 15.30 -15.92 -27.55
CA LYS A 22 14.79 -16.90 -26.59
C LYS A 22 15.20 -16.51 -25.17
N GLU A 23 16.46 -16.14 -24.96
CA GLU A 23 16.92 -15.65 -23.67
C GLU A 23 16.20 -14.35 -23.29
N ARG A 24 16.01 -13.43 -24.24
CA ARG A 24 15.28 -12.17 -24.03
C ARG A 24 13.83 -12.43 -23.57
N THR A 25 13.15 -13.40 -24.20
CA THR A 25 11.79 -13.80 -23.79
C THR A 25 11.77 -14.41 -22.39
N SER A 26 12.76 -15.23 -22.06
CA SER A 26 12.92 -15.82 -20.73
C SER A 26 13.14 -14.75 -19.66
N ILE A 27 14.06 -13.80 -19.90
CA ILE A 27 14.31 -12.65 -19.00
C ILE A 27 13.04 -11.85 -18.79
N GLY A 28 12.27 -11.57 -19.86
CA GLY A 28 10.99 -10.89 -19.78
C GLY A 28 9.97 -11.62 -18.90
N SER A 29 9.90 -12.96 -19.02
CA SER A 29 9.04 -13.80 -18.20
C SER A 29 9.41 -13.76 -16.72
N PHE A 30 10.69 -13.89 -16.39
CA PHE A 30 11.18 -13.77 -15.01
C PHE A 30 10.91 -12.37 -14.43
N ARG A 31 11.07 -11.32 -15.25
CA ARG A 31 10.73 -9.95 -14.85
C ARG A 31 9.25 -9.82 -14.47
N MET A 32 8.35 -10.40 -15.26
CA MET A 32 6.91 -10.39 -14.98
C MET A 32 6.60 -11.14 -13.68
N ILE A 33 7.14 -12.34 -13.51
CA ILE A 33 6.97 -13.14 -12.28
C ILE A 33 7.47 -12.34 -11.07
N GLY A 34 8.65 -11.72 -11.16
CA GLY A 34 9.23 -10.90 -10.11
C GLY A 34 8.35 -9.67 -9.76
N ALA A 35 7.78 -9.02 -10.77
CA ALA A 35 6.90 -7.87 -10.56
C ALA A 35 5.60 -8.28 -9.82
N PHE A 36 4.96 -9.39 -10.22
CA PHE A 36 3.78 -9.90 -9.55
C PHE A 36 4.08 -10.40 -8.13
N ALA A 37 5.12 -11.20 -7.96
CA ALA A 37 5.52 -11.72 -6.65
C ALA A 37 5.89 -10.58 -5.68
N GLY A 38 6.68 -9.61 -6.14
CA GLY A 38 7.03 -8.44 -5.34
C GLY A 38 5.80 -7.60 -4.97
N GLY A 39 4.89 -7.39 -5.91
CA GLY A 39 3.62 -6.71 -5.66
C GLY A 39 2.77 -7.42 -4.59
N MET A 40 2.63 -8.74 -4.68
CA MET A 40 1.90 -9.53 -3.68
C MET A 40 2.55 -9.44 -2.29
N VAL A 41 3.87 -9.54 -2.21
CA VAL A 41 4.60 -9.43 -0.93
C VAL A 41 4.41 -8.04 -0.32
N VAL A 42 4.59 -6.98 -1.09
CA VAL A 42 4.44 -5.60 -0.60
C VAL A 42 3.00 -5.32 -0.18
N GLN A 43 2.01 -5.66 -1.00
CA GLN A 43 0.60 -5.42 -0.69
C GLN A 43 0.12 -6.26 0.50
N GLY A 44 0.53 -7.53 0.58
CA GLY A 44 0.16 -8.40 1.69
C GLY A 44 0.84 -8.00 3.01
N SER A 45 2.09 -7.54 2.98
CA SER A 45 2.82 -7.14 4.17
C SER A 45 2.49 -5.73 4.66
N LEU A 46 2.04 -4.82 3.77
CA LEU A 46 1.83 -3.42 4.10
C LEU A 46 0.87 -3.23 5.26
N LEU A 47 -0.30 -3.87 5.24
CA LEU A 47 -1.29 -3.76 6.31
C LEU A 47 -0.78 -4.31 7.64
N LEU A 48 -0.01 -5.40 7.61
CA LEU A 48 0.62 -5.98 8.80
C LEU A 48 1.67 -5.03 9.38
N LEU A 49 2.50 -4.44 8.52
CA LEU A 49 3.51 -3.46 8.93
C LEU A 49 2.87 -2.19 9.51
N VAL A 50 1.79 -1.70 8.88
CA VAL A 50 1.05 -0.54 9.38
C VAL A 50 0.45 -0.83 10.74
N ALA A 51 -0.14 -2.01 10.95
CA ALA A 51 -0.68 -2.41 12.24
C ALA A 51 0.43 -2.55 13.30
N TYR A 52 1.58 -3.08 12.93
CA TYR A 52 2.72 -3.27 13.84
C TYR A 52 3.36 -1.93 14.24
N PHE A 53 3.68 -1.08 13.27
CA PHE A 53 4.35 0.21 13.52
C PHE A 53 3.42 1.31 14.00
N GLY A 54 2.12 1.20 13.72
CA GLY A 54 1.10 2.13 14.16
C GLY A 54 0.50 1.77 15.51
N ASN A 55 0.84 0.59 16.07
CA ASN A 55 0.35 0.20 17.38
C ASN A 55 0.87 1.17 18.45
N ILE A 56 -0.05 1.82 19.11
CA ILE A 56 0.22 2.71 20.23
C ILE A 56 -0.17 1.93 21.49
N ASN A 57 0.64 2.01 22.54
CA ASN A 57 0.31 1.47 23.85
C ASN A 57 -0.43 2.55 24.67
N PRO A 58 -1.72 2.79 24.44
CA PRO A 58 -2.49 3.74 25.21
C PRO A 58 -2.80 3.18 26.57
N SER A 59 -3.08 4.05 27.54
CA SER A 59 -3.78 3.62 28.75
C SER A 59 -5.27 3.53 28.42
N ILE A 60 -5.84 2.34 28.62
CA ILE A 60 -7.26 2.06 28.37
C ILE A 60 -7.91 1.71 29.71
N ASP A 61 -8.93 2.45 30.08
CA ASP A 61 -9.76 2.21 31.24
C ASP A 61 -11.19 1.92 30.75
N VAL A 62 -11.72 0.77 31.16
CA VAL A 62 -13.07 0.32 30.77
C VAL A 62 -13.96 0.33 31.99
N LYS A 63 -15.01 1.14 31.94
CA LYS A 63 -15.99 1.26 33.04
C LYS A 63 -17.36 0.75 32.55
N PRO A 64 -17.99 -0.17 33.29
CA PRO A 64 -19.36 -0.56 32.99
C PRO A 64 -20.31 0.61 33.27
N LEU A 65 -21.24 0.85 32.33
CA LEU A 65 -22.35 1.77 32.51
C LEU A 65 -23.58 1.04 33.07
N ASP A 66 -24.67 1.80 33.29
CA ASP A 66 -25.92 1.31 33.88
C ASP A 66 -26.59 0.11 33.17
N ALA A 67 -26.18 -0.19 31.95
CA ALA A 67 -26.63 -1.37 31.21
C ALA A 67 -25.50 -2.42 31.11
N PRO A 68 -25.82 -3.73 31.29
CA PRO A 68 -24.81 -4.80 31.29
C PRO A 68 -24.08 -4.99 29.95
N THR A 69 -24.54 -4.32 28.91
CA THR A 69 -23.96 -4.39 27.55
C THR A 69 -23.26 -3.09 27.11
N ARG A 70 -23.23 -2.07 28.01
CA ARG A 70 -22.62 -0.76 27.70
C ARG A 70 -21.41 -0.49 28.57
N PHE A 71 -20.33 -0.09 27.91
CA PHE A 71 -19.05 0.21 28.55
C PHE A 71 -18.56 1.59 28.10
N GLU A 72 -18.17 2.41 29.05
CA GLU A 72 -17.40 3.62 28.75
C GLU A 72 -15.92 3.24 28.66
N VAL A 73 -15.33 3.48 27.50
CA VAL A 73 -13.90 3.26 27.26
C VAL A 73 -13.21 4.61 27.26
N VAL A 74 -12.35 4.82 28.24
CA VAL A 74 -11.53 6.03 28.36
C VAL A 74 -10.11 5.69 27.90
N VAL A 75 -9.64 6.41 26.90
CA VAL A 75 -8.34 6.21 26.30
C VAL A 75 -7.50 7.46 26.45
N SER A 76 -6.26 7.32 26.88
CA SER A 76 -5.29 8.41 26.82
C SER A 76 -3.99 7.94 26.19
N THR A 77 -3.38 8.80 25.40
CA THR A 77 -2.14 8.54 24.67
C THR A 77 -1.03 9.46 25.17
N PRO A 78 0.22 8.98 25.24
CA PRO A 78 1.35 9.81 25.69
C PRO A 78 1.76 10.86 24.64
N ASN A 79 1.37 10.68 23.38
CA ASN A 79 1.72 11.55 22.27
C ASN A 79 0.48 11.94 21.48
N ASP A 80 0.58 13.06 20.75
CA ASP A 80 -0.46 13.46 19.80
C ASP A 80 -0.61 12.45 18.68
N VAL A 81 -1.84 12.04 18.40
CA VAL A 81 -2.16 11.07 17.36
C VAL A 81 -3.12 11.69 16.38
N LYS A 82 -2.73 11.71 15.10
CA LYS A 82 -3.49 12.41 14.07
C LYS A 82 -4.56 11.56 13.38
N ASN A 83 -4.41 10.27 13.39
CA ASN A 83 -5.29 9.39 12.63
C ASN A 83 -5.47 8.05 13.36
N VAL A 84 -6.33 8.09 14.35
CA VAL A 84 -6.60 6.94 15.23
C VAL A 84 -7.59 6.01 14.58
N ASN A 85 -7.26 4.73 14.56
CA ASN A 85 -8.18 3.65 14.24
C ASN A 85 -8.25 2.70 15.43
N ILE A 86 -9.45 2.37 15.87
CA ILE A 86 -9.69 1.46 16.98
C ILE A 86 -10.07 0.10 16.42
N LYS A 87 -9.40 -0.94 16.90
CA LYS A 87 -9.72 -2.33 16.58
C LYS A 87 -10.02 -3.07 17.89
N THR A 88 -11.06 -3.87 17.88
CA THR A 88 -11.35 -4.81 18.96
C THR A 88 -11.49 -6.22 18.40
N LYS A 89 -11.05 -7.20 19.18
CA LYS A 89 -11.21 -8.62 18.85
C LYS A 89 -12.53 -9.20 19.37
N ASP A 90 -13.28 -8.42 20.15
CA ASP A 90 -14.59 -8.84 20.65
C ASP A 90 -15.68 -8.48 19.65
N ASN A 91 -16.77 -9.26 19.62
CA ASN A 91 -17.98 -8.97 18.86
C ASN A 91 -18.68 -7.74 19.44
N VAL A 92 -18.21 -6.57 19.04
CA VAL A 92 -18.78 -5.30 19.44
C VAL A 92 -19.75 -4.85 18.36
N ALA A 93 -20.99 -4.61 18.75
CA ALA A 93 -22.05 -4.25 17.82
C ALA A 93 -22.05 -2.75 17.46
N THR A 94 -21.64 -1.88 18.39
CA THR A 94 -21.82 -0.43 18.20
C THR A 94 -20.78 0.37 18.97
N PHE A 95 -20.20 1.37 18.30
CA PHE A 95 -19.36 2.40 18.91
C PHE A 95 -20.08 3.75 18.87
N ILE A 96 -20.14 4.44 19.98
CA ILE A 96 -20.82 5.74 20.13
C ILE A 96 -19.78 6.79 20.51
N PHE A 97 -19.53 7.74 19.62
CA PHE A 97 -18.60 8.86 19.80
C PHE A 97 -19.39 10.17 19.94
N GLY A 98 -19.70 10.57 21.16
CA GLY A 98 -20.54 11.74 21.39
C GLY A 98 -21.91 11.58 20.72
N ASN A 99 -22.19 12.38 19.70
CA ASN A 99 -23.45 12.30 18.92
C ASN A 99 -23.40 11.36 17.72
N ASP A 100 -22.22 10.83 17.39
CA ASP A 100 -22.02 9.95 16.23
C ASP A 100 -22.06 8.50 16.66
N THR A 101 -22.93 7.70 16.05
CA THR A 101 -23.06 6.27 16.28
C THR A 101 -22.53 5.51 15.06
N ILE A 102 -21.54 4.63 15.27
CA ILE A 102 -21.02 3.76 14.23
C ILE A 102 -21.41 2.33 14.56
N ILE A 103 -22.24 1.74 13.69
CA ILE A 103 -22.68 0.35 13.81
C ILE A 103 -21.75 -0.51 13.00
N ASN A 104 -21.08 -1.46 13.66
CA ASN A 104 -20.29 -2.48 12.96
C ASN A 104 -21.11 -3.75 12.77
N GLY A 105 -21.15 -4.24 11.54
CA GLY A 105 -21.71 -5.54 11.23
C GLY A 105 -20.87 -6.68 11.84
N LYS A 106 -21.43 -7.89 11.84
CA LYS A 106 -20.96 -9.14 12.47
C LYS A 106 -19.58 -9.65 11.99
N GLU A 107 -18.57 -8.85 11.84
CA GLU A 107 -17.23 -9.34 11.50
C GLU A 107 -16.36 -9.44 12.76
N ASP A 108 -15.54 -10.47 12.83
CA ASP A 108 -14.66 -10.83 13.96
C ASP A 108 -13.65 -9.74 14.37
N ILE A 109 -13.57 -8.64 13.62
CA ILE A 109 -12.72 -7.49 13.89
C ILE A 109 -13.54 -6.23 13.66
N ALA A 110 -14.13 -5.69 14.71
CA ALA A 110 -14.74 -4.38 14.61
C ALA A 110 -13.66 -3.32 14.39
N THR A 111 -13.69 -2.70 13.22
CA THR A 111 -12.81 -1.57 12.87
C THR A 111 -13.66 -0.33 12.79
N VAL A 112 -13.36 0.67 13.60
CA VAL A 112 -14.02 1.96 13.51
C VAL A 112 -13.43 2.70 12.33
N GLY A 113 -14.22 2.84 11.25
CA GLY A 113 -13.79 3.49 10.01
C GLY A 113 -13.61 5.01 10.10
N LYS A 114 -13.92 5.62 11.26
CA LYS A 114 -13.78 7.06 11.46
C LYS A 114 -12.40 7.38 12.03
N SER A 115 -11.63 8.16 11.30
CA SER A 115 -10.38 8.70 11.82
C SER A 115 -10.67 9.90 12.73
N PHE A 116 -10.09 9.91 13.91
CA PHE A 116 -10.15 11.02 14.85
C PHE A 116 -8.76 11.36 15.39
N GLN A 117 -8.63 12.56 15.94
CA GLN A 117 -7.38 13.05 16.51
C GLN A 117 -7.46 12.96 18.04
N MET A 118 -6.34 12.54 18.64
CA MET A 118 -6.18 12.54 20.08
C MET A 118 -4.99 13.41 20.46
N GLU A 119 -5.18 14.30 21.42
CA GLU A 119 -4.11 15.12 21.99
C GLU A 119 -3.41 14.36 23.12
N ALA A 120 -2.10 14.60 23.26
CA ALA A 120 -1.28 13.97 24.29
C ALA A 120 -1.83 14.20 25.70
N ASN A 121 -1.91 13.16 26.50
CA ASN A 121 -2.35 13.17 27.90
C ASN A 121 -3.77 13.70 28.14
N LYS A 122 -4.58 13.87 27.10
CA LYS A 122 -6.00 14.15 27.25
C LYS A 122 -6.82 12.87 27.17
N PRO A 123 -7.70 12.61 28.17
CA PRO A 123 -8.60 11.47 28.10
C PRO A 123 -9.64 11.69 27.01
N TYR A 124 -9.83 10.69 26.17
CA TYR A 124 -10.87 10.62 25.16
C TYR A 124 -11.81 9.48 25.51
N SER A 125 -13.11 9.76 25.72
CA SER A 125 -14.08 8.76 26.06
C SER A 125 -15.04 8.48 24.91
N PHE A 126 -15.37 7.20 24.75
CA PHE A 126 -16.43 6.74 23.86
C PHE A 126 -17.15 5.55 24.48
N ILE A 127 -18.38 5.33 24.06
CA ILE A 127 -19.19 4.25 24.56
C ILE A 127 -19.16 3.09 23.57
N VAL A 128 -19.00 1.90 24.12
CA VAL A 128 -19.03 0.66 23.36
C VAL A 128 -20.22 -0.15 23.83
N GLU A 129 -21.05 -0.60 22.90
CA GLU A 129 -22.19 -1.46 23.17
C GLU A 129 -21.94 -2.82 22.55
N GLY A 130 -21.89 -3.88 23.36
CA GLY A 130 -21.55 -5.23 22.92
C GLY A 130 -22.32 -6.31 23.69
N GLU A 131 -22.25 -7.53 23.19
CA GLU A 131 -22.98 -8.68 23.77
C GLU A 131 -22.32 -9.27 25.02
N LYS A 132 -21.07 -8.96 25.30
CA LYS A 132 -20.25 -9.53 26.38
C LYS A 132 -19.39 -8.49 27.07
N GLU A 133 -18.89 -8.88 28.26
CA GLU A 133 -17.89 -8.10 28.98
C GLU A 133 -16.70 -7.72 28.09
N LEU A 134 -16.40 -6.44 28.02
CA LEU A 134 -15.35 -5.89 27.18
C LEU A 134 -14.01 -5.94 27.92
N ASP A 135 -13.05 -6.66 27.35
CA ASP A 135 -11.69 -6.76 27.90
C ASP A 135 -10.80 -5.67 27.27
N ALA A 136 -10.25 -4.78 28.11
CA ALA A 136 -9.34 -3.73 27.69
C ALA A 136 -8.12 -4.25 26.89
N SER A 137 -7.64 -5.47 27.20
CA SER A 137 -6.49 -6.08 26.52
C SER A 137 -6.74 -6.43 25.04
N LYS A 138 -8.01 -6.51 24.66
CA LYS A 138 -8.42 -6.83 23.28
C LYS A 138 -8.65 -5.60 22.42
N ILE A 139 -8.64 -4.42 23.03
CA ILE A 139 -8.76 -3.14 22.32
C ILE A 139 -7.36 -2.72 21.85
N THR A 140 -7.18 -2.55 20.56
CA THR A 140 -5.93 -2.09 19.97
C THR A 140 -6.18 -0.75 19.29
N ILE A 141 -5.37 0.23 19.63
CA ILE A 141 -5.42 1.57 19.03
C ILE A 141 -4.23 1.74 18.11
N ILE A 142 -4.50 2.08 16.86
CA ILE A 142 -3.50 2.18 15.81
C ILE A 142 -3.47 3.61 15.28
N ASP A 143 -2.30 4.24 15.32
CA ASP A 143 -2.01 5.46 14.55
C ASP A 143 -1.68 5.07 13.12
N GLN A 144 -2.66 5.17 12.23
CA GLN A 144 -2.47 4.84 10.83
C GLN A 144 -1.43 5.74 10.17
N SER A 145 -1.39 7.03 10.49
CA SER A 145 -0.45 7.97 9.89
C SER A 145 1.00 7.59 10.21
N GLN A 146 1.28 7.31 11.47
CA GLN A 146 2.60 6.86 11.91
C GLN A 146 2.94 5.46 11.37
N GLY A 147 1.96 4.56 11.36
CA GLY A 147 2.08 3.21 10.82
C GLY A 147 2.48 3.21 9.35
N TYR A 148 1.76 3.96 8.51
CA TYR A 148 2.09 4.11 7.10
C TYR A 148 3.45 4.76 6.88
N SER A 149 3.77 5.83 7.60
CA SER A 149 5.04 6.53 7.47
C SER A 149 6.24 5.62 7.75
N LYS A 150 6.19 4.88 8.86
CA LYS A 150 7.25 3.93 9.22
C LYS A 150 7.30 2.73 8.27
N ALA A 151 6.16 2.17 7.89
CA ALA A 151 6.11 1.04 6.95
C ALA A 151 6.73 1.40 5.60
N ILE A 152 6.38 2.57 5.04
CA ILE A 152 6.94 3.06 3.79
C ILE A 152 8.45 3.31 3.92
N TYR A 153 8.91 3.86 5.04
CA TYR A 153 10.34 4.08 5.28
C TYR A 153 11.14 2.77 5.24
N TYR A 154 10.69 1.72 5.93
CA TYR A 154 11.35 0.42 5.90
C TYR A 154 11.28 -0.26 4.53
N LEU A 155 10.13 -0.19 3.86
CA LEU A 155 9.98 -0.72 2.49
C LEU A 155 10.88 0.03 1.50
N SER A 156 11.10 1.33 1.68
CA SER A 156 12.02 2.12 0.85
C SER A 156 13.46 1.68 1.02
N ILE A 157 13.89 1.34 2.24
CA ILE A 157 15.23 0.78 2.48
C ILE A 157 15.40 -0.56 1.74
N VAL A 158 14.41 -1.44 1.84
CA VAL A 158 14.42 -2.72 1.11
C VAL A 158 14.49 -2.50 -0.40
N LEU A 159 13.73 -1.54 -0.93
CA LEU A 159 13.78 -1.18 -2.35
C LEU A 159 15.18 -0.75 -2.77
N VAL A 160 15.83 0.13 -2.00
CA VAL A 160 17.19 0.60 -2.30
C VAL A 160 18.20 -0.57 -2.31
N ILE A 161 18.10 -1.48 -1.35
CA ILE A 161 18.92 -2.69 -1.32
C ILE A 161 18.70 -3.54 -2.58
N CYS A 162 17.45 -3.76 -2.98
CA CYS A 162 17.11 -4.50 -4.19
C CYS A 162 17.67 -3.83 -5.47
N LEU A 163 17.65 -2.49 -5.52
CA LEU A 163 18.26 -1.74 -6.63
C LEU A 163 19.77 -1.94 -6.70
N PHE A 164 20.45 -1.92 -5.55
CA PHE A 164 21.90 -2.21 -5.52
C PHE A 164 22.21 -3.64 -5.95
N ILE A 165 21.43 -4.63 -5.50
CA ILE A 165 21.58 -6.03 -5.92
C ILE A 165 21.42 -6.14 -7.44
N THR A 166 20.40 -5.48 -8.00
CA THR A 166 20.17 -5.45 -9.44
C THR A 166 21.33 -4.80 -10.18
N PHE A 167 21.81 -3.67 -9.70
CA PHE A 167 22.95 -2.97 -10.31
C PHE A 167 24.22 -3.80 -10.35
N TYR A 168 24.57 -4.46 -9.25
CA TYR A 168 25.76 -5.32 -9.20
C TYR A 168 25.58 -6.66 -9.92
N GLY A 169 24.37 -7.19 -9.98
CA GLY A 169 24.05 -8.46 -10.61
C GLY A 169 23.85 -8.41 -12.12
N THR A 170 23.56 -7.23 -12.68
CA THR A 170 23.32 -7.06 -14.12
C THR A 170 24.55 -6.54 -14.84
N ARG A 171 24.84 -7.10 -16.03
CA ARG A 171 25.93 -6.67 -16.90
C ARG A 171 25.40 -6.47 -18.31
N GLU A 172 25.79 -5.37 -18.94
CA GLU A 172 25.60 -5.15 -20.36
C GLU A 172 26.53 -6.06 -21.15
N ARG A 173 25.98 -6.88 -22.03
CA ARG A 173 26.71 -7.82 -22.87
C ARG A 173 26.72 -7.41 -24.33
N VAL A 174 25.72 -6.67 -24.76
CA VAL A 174 25.55 -6.19 -26.14
C VAL A 174 25.98 -4.76 -26.21
N THR A 175 27.08 -4.51 -26.93
CA THR A 175 27.55 -3.13 -27.21
C THR A 175 26.82 -2.60 -28.45
N PRO A 176 26.25 -1.40 -28.40
CA PRO A 176 25.64 -0.78 -29.59
C PRO A 176 26.72 -0.56 -30.67
N PRO A 177 26.37 -0.70 -31.96
CA PRO A 177 27.32 -0.43 -33.05
C PRO A 177 27.83 1.01 -32.99
N ALA A 178 29.16 1.18 -33.11
CA ALA A 178 29.87 2.45 -32.92
C ALA A 178 29.51 3.56 -33.96
N THR A 179 28.74 3.21 -35.00
CA THR A 179 28.39 4.09 -36.10
C THR A 179 26.93 4.51 -36.16
N GLN A 180 26.19 4.34 -35.09
CA GLN A 180 24.76 4.72 -35.05
C GLN A 180 24.65 6.25 -34.89
N GLU A 181 24.54 6.97 -35.99
CA GLU A 181 24.12 8.37 -36.00
C GLU A 181 22.63 8.42 -35.57
N SER A 182 22.36 8.71 -34.30
CA SER A 182 21.00 8.81 -33.80
C SER A 182 20.38 10.15 -34.18
N ASN A 183 19.49 10.11 -35.16
CA ASN A 183 18.64 11.26 -35.48
C ASN A 183 17.23 10.97 -34.93
N LEU A 184 16.93 11.51 -33.74
CA LEU A 184 15.67 11.28 -33.02
C LEU A 184 14.43 11.51 -33.89
N LYS A 185 14.45 12.49 -34.83
CA LYS A 185 13.29 12.73 -35.69
C LYS A 185 13.07 11.60 -36.69
N THR A 186 14.14 11.09 -37.29
CA THR A 186 14.07 10.01 -38.28
C THR A 186 13.63 8.70 -37.58
N GLU A 187 14.23 8.41 -36.42
CA GLU A 187 13.88 7.22 -35.62
C GLU A 187 12.41 7.23 -35.17
N LEU A 188 11.89 8.38 -34.74
CA LEU A 188 10.47 8.49 -34.37
C LEU A 188 9.55 8.27 -35.58
N ILE A 189 9.89 8.85 -36.75
CA ILE A 189 9.09 8.67 -37.97
C ILE A 189 9.09 7.20 -38.40
N ASP A 190 10.21 6.52 -38.31
CA ASP A 190 10.33 5.12 -38.70
C ASP A 190 9.60 4.22 -37.68
N LEU A 191 9.56 4.58 -36.39
CA LEU A 191 8.75 3.92 -35.38
C LEU A 191 7.25 3.98 -35.71
N PHE A 192 6.74 5.16 -36.07
CA PHE A 192 5.35 5.33 -36.49
C PHE A 192 4.99 4.66 -37.80
N LYS A 193 5.95 4.42 -38.70
CA LYS A 193 5.76 3.61 -39.92
C LYS A 193 5.65 2.12 -39.63
N ASN A 194 6.15 1.66 -38.49
CA ASN A 194 6.11 0.26 -38.09
C ASN A 194 4.71 -0.09 -37.56
N LYS A 195 3.87 -0.68 -38.44
CA LYS A 195 2.48 -1.04 -38.10
C LYS A 195 2.34 -1.93 -36.85
N PRO A 196 3.11 -3.01 -36.67
CA PRO A 196 3.07 -3.79 -35.44
C PRO A 196 3.32 -2.96 -34.18
N TRP A 197 4.29 -2.05 -34.20
CA TRP A 197 4.59 -1.18 -33.08
C TRP A 197 3.43 -0.24 -32.74
N VAL A 198 2.80 0.37 -33.75
CA VAL A 198 1.64 1.26 -33.57
C VAL A 198 0.47 0.49 -32.94
N ILE A 199 0.21 -0.75 -33.39
CA ILE A 199 -0.85 -1.59 -32.80
C ILE A 199 -0.58 -1.86 -31.32
N ILE A 200 0.65 -2.26 -30.97
CA ILE A 200 1.05 -2.53 -29.58
C ILE A 200 0.93 -1.27 -28.72
N LEU A 201 1.33 -0.10 -29.26
CA LEU A 201 1.17 1.19 -28.58
C LEU A 201 -0.29 1.48 -28.23
N PHE A 202 -1.21 1.32 -29.19
CA PHE A 202 -2.64 1.54 -28.98
C PHE A 202 -3.22 0.55 -27.96
N VAL A 203 -2.89 -0.73 -28.06
CA VAL A 203 -3.32 -1.75 -27.09
C VAL A 203 -2.81 -1.42 -25.70
N GLY A 204 -1.54 -1.04 -25.56
CA GLY A 204 -0.95 -0.64 -24.27
C GLY A 204 -1.63 0.60 -23.68
N LEU A 205 -1.97 1.59 -24.52
CA LEU A 205 -2.67 2.80 -24.10
C LEU A 205 -4.09 2.47 -23.58
N LEU A 206 -4.86 1.69 -24.34
CA LEU A 206 -6.21 1.26 -23.95
C LEU A 206 -6.17 0.42 -22.66
N PHE A 207 -5.19 -0.46 -22.53
CA PHE A 207 -5.00 -1.26 -21.32
C PHE A 207 -4.71 -0.39 -20.09
N ASN A 208 -3.86 0.64 -20.23
CA ASN A 208 -3.59 1.58 -19.16
C ASN A 208 -4.83 2.39 -18.76
N ILE A 209 -5.60 2.89 -19.74
CA ILE A 209 -6.86 3.61 -19.48
C ILE A 209 -7.81 2.69 -18.70
N TYR A 210 -8.00 1.45 -19.16
CA TYR A 210 -8.87 0.47 -18.48
C TYR A 210 -8.44 0.24 -17.03
N ASN A 211 -7.14 -0.02 -16.78
CA ASN A 211 -6.65 -0.29 -15.42
C ASN A 211 -6.81 0.92 -14.49
N ASN A 212 -6.49 2.12 -14.95
CA ASN A 212 -6.64 3.34 -14.14
C ASN A 212 -8.11 3.62 -13.82
N THR A 213 -8.99 3.45 -14.81
CA THR A 213 -10.44 3.61 -14.61
C THR A 213 -10.98 2.57 -13.61
N LYS A 214 -10.59 1.30 -13.78
CA LYS A 214 -10.97 0.24 -12.85
C LYS A 214 -10.52 0.53 -11.42
N GLN A 215 -9.27 0.95 -11.22
CA GLN A 215 -8.76 1.30 -9.89
C GLN A 215 -9.51 2.48 -9.28
N GLY A 216 -9.78 3.53 -10.05
CA GLY A 216 -10.55 4.69 -9.59
C GLY A 216 -11.99 4.32 -9.18
N ILE A 217 -12.66 3.52 -9.99
CA ILE A 217 -14.04 3.06 -9.69
C ILE A 217 -14.03 2.15 -8.44
N THR A 218 -13.05 1.26 -8.31
CA THR A 218 -12.95 0.36 -7.15
C THR A 218 -12.86 1.16 -5.84
N VAL A 219 -12.07 2.22 -5.81
CA VAL A 219 -11.97 3.09 -4.63
C VAL A 219 -13.33 3.72 -4.28
N ILE A 220 -14.09 4.20 -5.27
CA ILE A 220 -15.40 4.85 -5.05
C ILE A 220 -16.45 3.85 -4.53
N TYR A 221 -16.40 2.59 -4.98
CA TYR A 221 -17.41 1.59 -4.59
C TYR A 221 -17.13 0.92 -3.23
N PHE A 222 -15.88 0.95 -2.76
CA PHE A 222 -15.46 0.28 -1.51
C PHE A 222 -15.10 1.27 -0.39
N THR A 223 -15.31 2.57 -0.60
CA THR A 223 -15.25 3.60 0.45
C THR A 223 -16.62 3.96 0.93
#